data_8ba504e434b08fff1241ee39bb2463d2
#
_entry.id   8ba504e434b08fff1241ee39bb2463d2
#
_cell.length_a   1.000
_cell.length_b   1.000
_cell.length_c   1.000
_cell.angle_alpha   90.00
_cell.angle_beta   90.00
_cell.angle_gamma   90.00
#
_symmetry.space_group_name_H-M   'P 1'
#
loop_
_entity.id
_entity.type
_entity.pdbx_description
1 polymer ?
#
loop_
_entity_poly.entity_id
_entity_poly.type
_entity_poly.pdbx_seq_one_letter_code
_entity_poly.pdbx_strand_id
1 'polypeptide(L)'
;MGTRLSLEEKIGELITAQATTDAVSESTDDQVIITPTSSKFETSTSDAGLLVSLDELQVVDVLETTKSVSRKTFPHFDLETLLHTSAGGNSILKYYETYGFLNNTKRNQLTDIIIKHIYTYIVNYRITYEEYNIISAKIISLFPKESIGTYFTKPIKKNNSFNGRSTVARGKLVDKVRNLLYKYGDHTHKRQSGTLENAPPFKRQYIQGLQDLHLRDILFLNNNTEPWGEVIQKWKDTFKVRKESEHKSVHEFLQDWKILSDQRSDILINIDFDLLYPEKGLNFYLNWKIFFEKIIAFKPNRDERILNLIESLKNLDNDLTLPAELKILAHLVPPKGRISKKIKFTTQEAIDSLYICVPNAGDIDQVIKEQKQKATSKKLSVQPYVILQGSLLECGSPLLIVDDVRYQFLTITKAFDTLFKLYHTFNVRYPRAGDHLYLIIQRCVYNIETKYDNVVPYIIDVLNM
;
A
#
# COMPACT_ATOMS: atom_id res chain seq x y z
N MET A 1 -24.92 7.30 -48.11
CA MET A 1 -23.43 7.36 -48.05
C MET A 1 -23.06 8.17 -46.84
N GLY A 2 -22.77 7.56 -45.74
CA GLY A 2 -22.30 8.23 -44.53
C GLY A 2 -20.80 8.04 -44.42
N THR A 3 -20.07 9.12 -44.53
CA THR A 3 -18.62 9.17 -44.35
C THR A 3 -18.27 8.84 -42.91
N ARG A 4 -17.51 7.77 -42.69
CA ARG A 4 -16.88 7.45 -41.41
C ARG A 4 -15.75 8.45 -41.19
N LEU A 5 -15.90 9.32 -40.17
CA LEU A 5 -14.85 10.17 -39.68
C LEU A 5 -13.71 9.33 -39.08
N SER A 6 -12.47 9.76 -39.26
CA SER A 6 -11.29 9.09 -38.73
C SER A 6 -11.25 9.20 -37.21
N LEU A 7 -10.48 8.35 -36.55
CA LEU A 7 -10.36 8.33 -35.05
C LEU A 7 -9.83 9.67 -34.51
N GLU A 8 -8.97 10.35 -35.30
CA GLU A 8 -8.40 11.67 -34.96
C GLU A 8 -9.45 12.79 -34.99
N GLU A 9 -10.39 12.75 -35.97
CA GLU A 9 -11.49 13.70 -36.04
C GLU A 9 -12.48 13.52 -34.90
N LYS A 10 -12.76 12.27 -34.44
CA LYS A 10 -13.60 12.02 -33.28
C LYS A 10 -12.95 12.46 -31.95
N ILE A 11 -11.62 12.35 -31.84
CA ILE A 11 -10.89 12.84 -30.67
C ILE A 11 -10.89 14.37 -30.65
N GLY A 12 -10.76 15.01 -31.81
CA GLY A 12 -10.87 16.48 -31.98
C GLY A 12 -12.24 17.02 -31.57
N GLU A 13 -13.34 16.34 -31.95
CA GLU A 13 -14.70 16.73 -31.58
C GLU A 13 -14.98 16.56 -30.05
N LEU A 14 -14.41 15.54 -29.42
CA LEU A 14 -14.51 15.32 -27.96
C LEU A 14 -13.76 16.38 -27.15
N ILE A 15 -12.59 16.83 -27.64
CA ILE A 15 -11.81 17.88 -26.99
C ILE A 15 -12.50 19.25 -27.14
N THR A 16 -13.14 19.53 -28.30
CA THR A 16 -13.90 20.77 -28.52
C THR A 16 -15.21 20.80 -27.73
N ALA A 17 -15.86 19.65 -27.54
CA ALA A 17 -17.07 19.56 -26.72
C ALA A 17 -16.80 19.75 -25.21
N GLN A 18 -15.62 19.36 -24.73
CA GLN A 18 -15.21 19.61 -23.34
C GLN A 18 -14.81 21.08 -23.10
N ALA A 19 -14.22 21.74 -24.10
CA ALA A 19 -13.88 23.17 -24.00
C ALA A 19 -15.09 24.11 -24.03
N THR A 20 -16.24 23.67 -24.53
CA THR A 20 -17.49 24.46 -24.56
C THR A 20 -18.36 24.28 -23.32
N THR A 21 -18.11 23.26 -22.50
CA THR A 21 -18.82 23.09 -21.20
C THR A 21 -18.17 23.85 -20.05
N ASP A 22 -16.90 24.23 -20.15
CA ASP A 22 -16.21 25.02 -19.13
C ASP A 22 -16.34 26.55 -19.31
N ALA A 23 -17.04 27.01 -20.37
CA ALA A 23 -17.17 28.45 -20.70
C ALA A 23 -18.51 29.10 -20.31
N VAL A 24 -19.35 28.45 -19.51
CA VAL A 24 -20.70 28.99 -19.12
C VAL A 24 -20.89 29.06 -17.61
N SER A 25 -19.89 29.52 -16.89
CA SER A 25 -20.08 29.90 -15.47
C SER A 25 -19.08 30.94 -15.01
N GLU A 26 -19.02 32.10 -15.68
CA GLU A 26 -18.46 33.33 -15.12
C GLU A 26 -19.06 34.55 -15.82
N SER A 27 -20.01 35.18 -15.16
CA SER A 27 -20.28 36.60 -15.29
C SER A 27 -21.12 37.08 -14.07
N THR A 28 -20.50 37.86 -13.19
CA THR A 28 -20.93 39.21 -12.83
C THR A 28 -20.01 39.76 -11.73
N ASP A 29 -19.37 40.85 -12.14
CA ASP A 29 -19.00 42.10 -11.49
C ASP A 29 -18.57 42.16 -10.01
N ASP A 30 -17.32 42.60 -9.75
CA ASP A 30 -17.05 43.99 -9.43
C ASP A 30 -15.56 44.33 -9.45
N GLN A 31 -15.23 45.41 -10.18
CA GLN A 31 -13.90 46.03 -10.31
C GLN A 31 -13.54 46.79 -9.05
N VAL A 32 -12.37 46.58 -8.46
CA VAL A 32 -11.61 47.65 -7.80
C VAL A 32 -10.15 47.53 -8.19
N ILE A 33 -9.72 48.52 -8.96
CA ILE A 33 -8.33 48.79 -9.36
C ILE A 33 -7.60 49.43 -8.19
N ILE A 34 -6.46 48.92 -7.75
CA ILE A 34 -5.42 49.74 -7.11
C ILE A 34 -4.04 49.30 -7.63
N THR A 35 -3.38 50.25 -8.27
CA THR A 35 -2.00 50.21 -8.79
C THR A 35 -0.93 50.30 -7.68
N PRO A 36 0.30 49.90 -7.95
CA PRO A 36 1.37 49.82 -6.96
C PRO A 36 2.12 51.18 -6.85
N THR A 37 2.44 51.57 -5.63
CA THR A 37 3.41 52.66 -5.37
C THR A 37 4.59 52.11 -4.57
N SER A 38 5.74 52.22 -5.18
CA SER A 38 7.06 52.08 -4.58
C SER A 38 7.38 53.34 -3.74
N SER A 39 7.93 53.18 -2.54
CA SER A 39 8.75 54.21 -1.94
C SER A 39 9.88 53.59 -1.11
N LYS A 40 11.08 53.91 -1.58
CA LYS A 40 12.33 53.89 -0.80
C LYS A 40 12.24 54.94 0.31
N PHE A 41 12.75 54.68 1.49
CA PHE A 41 13.40 55.70 2.28
C PHE A 41 14.50 55.13 3.15
N GLU A 42 15.53 55.95 3.26
CA GLU A 42 16.89 55.72 3.73
C GLU A 42 17.01 55.84 5.27
N THR A 43 18.06 55.15 5.75
CA THR A 43 18.99 55.46 6.87
C THR A 43 18.72 56.64 7.83
N SER A 44 18.85 56.38 9.11
CA SER A 44 19.68 57.19 10.00
C SER A 44 20.10 56.48 11.28
N THR A 45 21.37 56.69 11.58
CA THR A 45 22.27 56.27 12.66
C THR A 45 21.97 56.90 14.00
N SER A 46 22.29 56.21 15.10
CA SER A 46 23.06 56.66 16.27
C SER A 46 23.00 55.57 17.36
N ASP A 47 24.05 54.93 17.73
CA ASP A 47 25.24 55.25 18.53
C ASP A 47 25.04 55.02 20.04
N ALA A 48 25.91 54.27 20.60
CA ALA A 48 26.44 54.10 21.94
C ALA A 48 26.34 52.61 22.44
N GLY A 49 27.33 51.79 22.45
CA GLY A 49 28.70 51.94 22.99
C GLY A 49 28.81 51.24 24.33
N LEU A 50 29.35 50.02 24.35
CA LEU A 50 30.28 49.61 25.41
C LEU A 50 31.12 48.39 24.95
N LEU A 51 32.42 48.66 24.85
CA LEU A 51 33.53 47.72 24.70
C LEU A 51 33.74 46.93 26.00
N VAL A 52 33.95 45.63 25.90
CA VAL A 52 34.96 44.93 26.73
C VAL A 52 35.61 43.82 25.91
N SER A 53 36.88 43.83 25.96
CA SER A 53 38.04 43.24 25.36
C SER A 53 38.08 41.74 25.08
N LEU A 54 38.79 41.46 23.98
CA LEU A 54 39.50 40.21 23.66
C LEU A 54 40.55 39.88 24.70
N ASP A 55 40.70 38.58 24.94
CA ASP A 55 41.88 37.72 24.98
C ASP A 55 41.46 36.38 25.59
N GLU A 56 41.74 35.24 25.08
CA GLU A 56 42.94 34.55 24.68
C GLU A 56 42.56 33.24 23.93
N LEU A 57 43.31 33.00 22.91
CA LEU A 57 43.41 31.75 22.14
C LEU A 57 43.94 30.60 23.01
N GLN A 58 43.33 29.42 22.91
CA GLN A 58 44.13 28.19 22.79
C GLN A 58 43.41 27.15 21.91
N VAL A 59 44.15 26.77 20.87
CA VAL A 59 43.88 25.71 19.92
C VAL A 59 44.21 24.37 20.57
N VAL A 60 43.27 23.41 20.54
CA VAL A 60 43.63 21.99 20.46
C VAL A 60 42.57 21.29 19.56
N ASP A 61 43.07 20.77 18.46
CA ASP A 61 42.46 19.78 17.61
C ASP A 61 41.97 18.57 18.41
N VAL A 62 40.76 18.10 18.16
CA VAL A 62 40.48 16.69 17.93
C VAL A 62 39.15 16.58 17.19
N LEU A 63 39.20 15.99 16.00
CA LEU A 63 38.08 15.48 15.25
C LEU A 63 37.25 14.49 16.09
N GLU A 64 36.03 14.83 16.42
CA GLU A 64 34.94 13.84 16.55
C GLU A 64 33.64 14.47 16.09
N THR A 65 33.27 14.12 14.87
CA THR A 65 31.95 14.39 14.30
C THR A 65 30.87 13.53 15.00
N THR A 66 30.44 13.95 16.16
CA THR A 66 29.18 13.47 16.71
C THR A 66 28.04 14.28 16.09
N LYS A 67 27.36 13.69 15.13
CA LYS A 67 26.05 14.17 14.67
C LYS A 67 25.13 14.23 15.87
N SER A 68 24.92 15.38 16.46
CA SER A 68 23.86 15.65 17.43
C SER A 68 22.52 15.55 16.69
N VAL A 69 21.91 14.37 16.76
CA VAL A 69 20.48 14.21 16.45
C VAL A 69 19.74 15.07 17.47
N SER A 70 19.16 16.19 17.06
CA SER A 70 18.35 17.04 17.93
C SER A 70 17.23 16.16 18.50
N ARG A 71 17.29 15.88 19.81
CA ARG A 71 16.26 15.14 20.52
C ARG A 71 14.97 15.94 20.40
N LYS A 72 13.97 15.40 19.72
CA LYS A 72 12.63 15.99 19.70
C LYS A 72 12.13 16.09 21.13
N THR A 73 11.75 17.27 21.56
CA THR A 73 11.25 17.52 22.91
C THR A 73 9.92 16.81 23.12
N PHE A 74 9.74 16.19 24.30
CA PHE A 74 8.48 15.57 24.69
C PHE A 74 7.32 16.57 24.59
N PRO A 75 6.18 16.25 23.94
CA PRO A 75 5.08 17.18 23.78
C PRO A 75 4.49 17.52 25.14
N HIS A 76 4.42 18.80 25.44
CA HIS A 76 3.69 19.29 26.58
C HIS A 76 2.20 19.20 26.28
N PHE A 77 1.44 18.43 27.07
CA PHE A 77 -0.02 18.36 26.96
C PHE A 77 -0.66 18.44 28.33
N ASP A 78 -1.82 19.06 28.41
CA ASP A 78 -2.69 18.99 29.56
C ASP A 78 -3.65 17.80 29.40
N LEU A 79 -3.68 16.90 30.39
CA LEU A 79 -4.45 15.66 30.31
C LEU A 79 -5.95 15.92 30.38
N GLU A 80 -6.39 16.89 31.16
CA GLU A 80 -7.80 17.24 31.33
C GLU A 80 -8.37 17.80 30.04
N THR A 81 -7.69 18.79 29.45
CA THR A 81 -8.04 19.34 28.14
C THR A 81 -8.04 18.29 27.06
N LEU A 82 -7.04 17.37 27.04
CA LEU A 82 -6.98 16.28 26.10
C LEU A 82 -8.19 15.34 26.22
N LEU A 83 -8.65 15.04 27.43
CA LEU A 83 -9.82 14.19 27.62
C LEU A 83 -11.11 14.89 27.20
N HIS A 84 -11.25 16.18 27.47
CA HIS A 84 -12.41 16.95 27.03
C HIS A 84 -12.52 17.06 25.50
N THR A 85 -11.41 17.14 24.81
CA THR A 85 -11.38 17.29 23.33
C THR A 85 -11.34 15.96 22.57
N SER A 86 -11.07 14.83 23.25
CA SER A 86 -10.94 13.53 22.60
C SER A 86 -12.23 12.74 22.56
N ALA A 87 -12.44 12.00 21.47
CA ALA A 87 -13.53 11.05 21.37
C ALA A 87 -13.43 9.98 22.49
N GLY A 88 -14.43 9.93 23.36
CA GLY A 88 -14.47 9.01 24.49
C GLY A 88 -13.82 9.50 25.78
N GLY A 89 -13.05 10.61 25.79
CA GLY A 89 -12.41 11.14 26.98
C GLY A 89 -13.43 11.65 28.01
N ASN A 90 -14.46 12.39 27.57
CA ASN A 90 -15.58 12.81 28.43
C ASN A 90 -16.28 11.63 29.12
N SER A 91 -16.35 10.48 28.45
CA SER A 91 -16.92 9.26 29.03
C SER A 91 -16.05 8.67 30.14
N ILE A 92 -14.73 8.91 30.14
CA ILE A 92 -13.80 8.49 31.19
C ILE A 92 -13.96 9.40 32.41
N LEU A 93 -14.01 10.74 32.18
CA LEU A 93 -14.22 11.72 33.25
C LEU A 93 -15.55 11.47 33.97
N LYS A 94 -16.64 11.38 33.21
CA LYS A 94 -17.99 11.11 33.77
C LYS A 94 -18.06 9.78 34.53
N TYR A 95 -17.37 8.74 34.04
CA TYR A 95 -17.31 7.46 34.73
C TYR A 95 -16.59 7.59 36.05
N TYR A 96 -15.46 8.31 36.12
CA TYR A 96 -14.73 8.53 37.35
C TYR A 96 -15.52 9.37 38.38
N GLU A 97 -16.21 10.40 37.94
CA GLU A 97 -17.13 11.19 38.76
C GLU A 97 -18.23 10.34 39.39
N THR A 98 -18.81 9.42 38.61
CA THR A 98 -19.91 8.56 39.07
C THR A 98 -19.45 7.46 40.06
N TYR A 99 -18.32 6.81 39.74
CA TYR A 99 -17.90 5.61 40.50
C TYR A 99 -16.67 5.82 41.37
N GLY A 100 -15.94 6.91 41.24
CA GLY A 100 -14.76 7.24 42.00
C GLY A 100 -13.53 6.35 41.72
N PHE A 101 -13.56 5.52 40.68
CA PHE A 101 -12.44 4.69 40.21
C PHE A 101 -12.59 4.41 38.69
N LEU A 102 -11.48 4.01 38.02
CA LEU A 102 -11.52 3.57 36.65
C LEU A 102 -11.54 2.03 36.56
N ASN A 103 -12.45 1.47 35.79
CA ASN A 103 -12.41 0.04 35.48
C ASN A 103 -11.34 -0.23 34.41
N ASN A 104 -11.06 -1.52 34.16
CA ASN A 104 -10.00 -1.93 33.22
C ASN A 104 -10.22 -1.40 31.78
N THR A 105 -11.47 -1.33 31.33
CA THR A 105 -11.86 -0.79 30.01
C THR A 105 -11.54 0.70 29.91
N LYS A 106 -11.90 1.49 30.93
CA LYS A 106 -11.64 2.92 30.99
C LYS A 106 -10.15 3.24 31.12
N ARG A 107 -9.38 2.44 31.89
CA ARG A 107 -7.91 2.54 31.93
C ARG A 107 -7.28 2.28 30.57
N ASN A 108 -7.79 1.31 29.81
CA ASN A 108 -7.29 1.01 28.45
C ASN A 108 -7.65 2.14 27.46
N GLN A 109 -8.87 2.69 27.54
CA GLN A 109 -9.28 3.85 26.74
C GLN A 109 -8.43 5.09 27.05
N LEU A 110 -8.18 5.37 28.35
CA LEU A 110 -7.32 6.46 28.80
C LEU A 110 -5.91 6.36 28.21
N THR A 111 -5.27 5.20 28.37
CA THR A 111 -3.93 4.99 27.81
C THR A 111 -3.90 5.03 26.28
N ASP A 112 -4.98 4.61 25.61
CA ASP A 112 -5.11 4.70 24.16
C ASP A 112 -5.16 6.17 23.69
N ILE A 113 -5.96 7.01 24.35
CA ILE A 113 -6.07 8.44 24.03
C ILE A 113 -4.71 9.13 24.22
N ILE A 114 -4.05 8.91 25.36
CA ILE A 114 -2.76 9.53 25.69
C ILE A 114 -1.69 9.13 24.66
N ILE A 115 -1.56 7.84 24.41
CA ILE A 115 -0.51 7.33 23.51
C ILE A 115 -0.78 7.78 22.07
N LYS A 116 -2.02 7.75 21.60
CA LYS A 116 -2.38 8.28 20.27
C LYS A 116 -2.04 9.77 20.17
N HIS A 117 -2.37 10.57 21.18
CA HIS A 117 -2.03 12.00 21.20
C HIS A 117 -0.53 12.23 21.08
N ILE A 118 0.30 11.56 21.89
CA ILE A 118 1.76 11.69 21.84
C ILE A 118 2.30 11.35 20.44
N TYR A 119 1.83 10.24 19.87
CA TYR A 119 2.27 9.80 18.54
C TYR A 119 1.68 10.61 17.37
N THR A 120 0.61 11.39 17.59
CA THR A 120 0.11 12.34 16.60
C THR A 120 1.05 13.54 16.43
N TYR A 121 1.71 13.98 17.51
CA TYR A 121 2.62 15.14 17.45
C TYR A 121 4.06 14.78 17.16
N ILE A 122 4.52 13.60 17.60
CA ILE A 122 5.92 13.17 17.43
C ILE A 122 5.95 11.72 16.98
N VAL A 123 6.03 11.57 15.71
CA VAL A 123 6.26 10.28 15.07
C VAL A 123 7.68 9.79 15.40
N ASN A 124 7.86 8.52 15.74
CA ASN A 124 9.11 7.89 16.19
C ASN A 124 9.64 8.37 17.56
N TYR A 125 8.75 8.86 18.41
CA TYR A 125 9.18 9.20 19.75
C TYR A 125 9.35 7.94 20.61
N ARG A 126 10.59 7.66 20.99
CA ARG A 126 10.85 6.63 21.99
C ARG A 126 10.61 7.24 23.37
N ILE A 127 9.42 6.99 23.92
CA ILE A 127 9.06 7.44 25.26
C ILE A 127 10.08 6.90 26.26
N THR A 128 10.75 7.79 26.98
CA THR A 128 11.74 7.45 28.01
C THR A 128 11.06 7.02 29.30
N TYR A 129 11.80 6.42 30.22
CA TYR A 129 11.25 6.02 31.52
C TYR A 129 10.82 7.20 32.40
N GLU A 130 11.51 8.33 32.26
CA GLU A 130 11.18 9.60 32.91
C GLU A 130 9.84 10.14 32.38
N GLU A 131 9.62 10.08 31.10
CA GLU A 131 8.38 10.53 30.45
C GLU A 131 7.20 9.63 30.80
N TYR A 132 7.38 8.30 30.87
CA TYR A 132 6.35 7.41 31.42
C TYR A 132 5.97 7.79 32.86
N ASN A 133 6.94 8.18 33.69
CA ASN A 133 6.64 8.66 35.04
C ASN A 133 5.86 9.97 35.03
N ILE A 134 6.23 10.94 34.15
CA ILE A 134 5.51 12.23 33.99
C ILE A 134 4.06 11.97 33.55
N ILE A 135 3.86 11.11 32.54
CA ILE A 135 2.51 10.74 32.09
C ILE A 135 1.71 10.11 33.24
N SER A 136 2.32 9.16 33.95
CA SER A 136 1.65 8.49 35.10
C SER A 136 1.32 9.47 36.22
N ALA A 137 2.20 10.44 36.52
CA ALA A 137 1.93 11.48 37.49
C ALA A 137 0.75 12.37 37.10
N LYS A 138 0.65 12.76 35.82
CA LYS A 138 -0.52 13.50 35.30
C LYS A 138 -1.82 12.71 35.42
N ILE A 139 -1.78 11.38 35.20
CA ILE A 139 -2.94 10.51 35.39
C ILE A 139 -3.37 10.50 36.88
N ILE A 140 -2.42 10.35 37.81
CA ILE A 140 -2.74 10.31 39.25
C ILE A 140 -3.22 11.67 39.75
N SER A 141 -2.69 12.77 39.22
CA SER A 141 -3.17 14.13 39.53
C SER A 141 -4.65 14.31 39.16
N LEU A 142 -5.10 13.76 38.03
CA LEU A 142 -6.49 13.87 37.57
C LEU A 142 -7.38 12.76 38.20
N PHE A 143 -6.81 11.59 38.50
CA PHE A 143 -7.51 10.42 39.04
C PHE A 143 -6.82 9.93 40.37
N PRO A 144 -7.00 10.60 41.52
CA PRO A 144 -6.21 10.35 42.74
C PRO A 144 -6.33 8.94 43.32
N LYS A 145 -7.39 8.18 43.00
CA LYS A 145 -7.55 6.80 43.47
C LYS A 145 -6.84 5.77 42.57
N GLU A 146 -6.20 6.21 41.50
CA GLU A 146 -5.39 5.34 40.64
C GLU A 146 -3.95 5.20 41.19
N SER A 147 -3.24 4.14 40.83
CA SER A 147 -1.85 3.88 41.24
C SER A 147 -0.88 4.06 40.08
N ILE A 148 0.25 4.71 40.33
CA ILE A 148 1.35 4.87 39.33
C ILE A 148 1.77 3.52 38.75
N GLY A 149 1.89 2.49 39.61
CA GLY A 149 2.29 1.13 39.20
C GLY A 149 1.36 0.46 38.21
N THR A 150 0.07 0.87 38.15
CA THR A 150 -0.88 0.41 37.13
C THR A 150 -0.48 0.89 35.75
N TYR A 151 0.09 2.09 35.64
CA TYR A 151 0.41 2.74 34.35
C TYR A 151 1.86 2.55 33.96
N PHE A 152 2.80 2.63 34.93
CA PHE A 152 4.22 2.44 34.69
C PHE A 152 4.97 1.91 35.91
N THR A 153 5.82 0.90 35.67
CA THR A 153 6.80 0.38 36.63
C THR A 153 8.15 0.30 35.94
N LYS A 154 9.18 0.91 36.54
CA LYS A 154 10.55 0.91 35.99
C LYS A 154 11.14 -0.49 35.90
N PRO A 155 12.01 -0.77 34.92
CA PRO A 155 12.75 -2.03 34.87
C PRO A 155 13.74 -2.12 36.02
N ILE A 156 13.93 -3.34 36.56
CA ILE A 156 14.91 -3.61 37.64
C ILE A 156 16.03 -4.45 37.03
N LYS A 157 17.26 -3.97 37.12
CA LYS A 157 18.45 -4.72 36.66
C LYS A 157 18.71 -5.90 37.63
N LYS A 158 19.35 -6.98 37.09
CA LYS A 158 19.69 -8.19 37.87
C LYS A 158 20.38 -7.88 39.21
N ASN A 159 21.33 -6.93 39.19
CA ASN A 159 22.08 -6.54 40.39
C ASN A 159 21.27 -5.77 41.45
N ASN A 160 20.12 -5.22 41.09
CA ASN A 160 19.26 -4.42 41.95
C ASN A 160 17.95 -5.18 42.31
N SER A 161 17.86 -6.47 41.94
CA SER A 161 16.68 -7.29 42.18
C SER A 161 16.89 -8.19 43.36
N PHE A 162 15.93 -8.20 44.29
CA PHE A 162 15.94 -9.07 45.48
C PHE A 162 16.04 -10.56 45.13
N ASN A 163 15.48 -10.96 43.96
CA ASN A 163 15.47 -12.35 43.49
C ASN A 163 16.57 -12.65 42.44
N GLY A 164 17.56 -11.76 42.26
CA GLY A 164 18.63 -11.94 41.28
C GLY A 164 18.16 -12.05 39.83
N ARG A 165 16.93 -11.65 39.49
CA ARG A 165 16.36 -11.65 38.14
C ARG A 165 16.05 -10.24 37.67
N SER A 166 16.43 -9.90 36.44
CA SER A 166 16.03 -8.63 35.83
C SER A 166 14.53 -8.64 35.52
N THR A 167 13.84 -7.54 35.80
CA THR A 167 12.47 -7.31 35.32
C THR A 167 12.42 -6.22 34.28
N VAL A 168 11.65 -6.43 33.24
CA VAL A 168 11.43 -5.41 32.18
C VAL A 168 10.42 -4.37 32.66
N ALA A 169 10.44 -3.18 32.04
CA ALA A 169 9.42 -2.16 32.28
C ALA A 169 8.01 -2.72 32.04
N ARG A 170 7.05 -2.40 32.91
CA ARG A 170 5.65 -2.90 32.89
C ARG A 170 4.67 -1.76 33.07
N GLY A 171 3.40 -2.03 32.83
CA GLY A 171 2.28 -1.13 33.07
C GLY A 171 1.53 -0.80 31.77
N LYS A 172 0.30 -0.31 31.94
CA LYS A 172 -0.63 -0.12 30.79
C LYS A 172 -0.11 0.81 29.71
N LEU A 173 0.66 1.85 30.05
CA LEU A 173 1.28 2.73 29.05
C LEU A 173 2.35 1.97 28.25
N VAL A 174 3.20 1.21 28.92
CA VAL A 174 4.26 0.41 28.28
C VAL A 174 3.66 -0.68 27.39
N ASP A 175 2.63 -1.36 27.91
CA ASP A 175 1.95 -2.42 27.16
C ASP A 175 1.19 -1.85 25.97
N LYS A 176 0.58 -0.65 26.10
CA LYS A 176 -0.06 0.03 24.96
C LYS A 176 0.94 0.39 23.88
N VAL A 177 2.09 0.96 24.23
CA VAL A 177 3.16 1.26 23.29
C VAL A 177 3.71 -0.03 22.66
N ARG A 178 3.95 -1.09 23.43
CA ARG A 178 4.37 -2.38 22.88
C ARG A 178 3.35 -2.96 21.92
N ASN A 179 2.06 -2.92 22.27
CA ASN A 179 1.00 -3.41 21.40
C ASN A 179 0.85 -2.55 20.15
N LEU A 180 1.05 -1.25 20.28
CA LEU A 180 1.07 -0.32 19.14
C LEU A 180 2.27 -0.61 18.23
N LEU A 181 3.46 -0.75 18.82
CA LEU A 181 4.66 -1.17 18.11
C LEU A 181 4.56 -2.60 17.57
N TYR A 182 3.86 -3.50 18.26
CA TYR A 182 3.57 -4.85 17.77
C TYR A 182 2.56 -4.83 16.62
N LYS A 183 1.53 -4.00 16.69
CA LYS A 183 0.52 -3.86 15.65
C LYS A 183 1.04 -3.15 14.40
N TYR A 184 1.94 -2.17 14.59
CA TYR A 184 2.50 -1.34 13.52
C TYR A 184 4.02 -1.50 13.36
N GLY A 185 4.66 -2.30 14.20
CA GLY A 185 6.08 -2.63 14.17
C GLY A 185 6.32 -4.05 13.68
N ASP A 186 7.48 -4.24 13.12
CA ASP A 186 7.96 -5.49 12.54
C ASP A 186 7.94 -6.65 13.55
N HIS A 187 7.17 -7.71 13.27
CA HIS A 187 7.02 -8.91 14.09
C HIS A 187 8.24 -9.86 14.06
N THR A 188 9.44 -9.36 13.82
CA THR A 188 10.65 -10.18 13.65
C THR A 188 11.34 -10.63 14.95
N HIS A 189 10.71 -10.52 16.11
CA HIS A 189 11.27 -11.08 17.35
C HIS A 189 10.61 -12.38 17.85
N LYS A 190 10.41 -13.35 16.95
CA LYS A 190 10.46 -14.76 17.36
C LYS A 190 11.91 -15.23 17.23
N ARG A 191 12.54 -15.52 18.39
CA ARG A 191 13.80 -16.25 18.45
C ARG A 191 13.69 -17.52 17.62
N GLN A 192 14.16 -17.49 16.38
CA GLN A 192 14.59 -18.67 15.66
C GLN A 192 16.09 -18.77 15.85
N SER A 193 16.50 -19.77 16.55
CA SER A 193 17.88 -20.25 16.55
C SER A 193 18.24 -20.65 15.11
N GLY A 194 19.27 -20.03 14.55
CA GLY A 194 19.96 -20.48 13.35
C GLY A 194 19.67 -19.66 12.09
N THR A 195 20.65 -18.85 11.71
CA THR A 195 20.97 -18.37 10.36
C THR A 195 19.95 -17.49 9.64
N LEU A 196 19.92 -16.20 10.05
CA LEU A 196 19.62 -15.06 9.19
C LEU A 196 20.35 -13.81 9.72
N GLU A 197 21.65 -13.93 9.85
CA GLU A 197 22.58 -12.82 9.80
C GLU A 197 22.67 -12.42 8.33
N ASN A 198 22.15 -11.22 8.01
CA ASN A 198 22.60 -10.32 6.94
C ASN A 198 21.45 -9.51 6.29
N ALA A 199 20.58 -8.91 7.10
CA ALA A 199 19.95 -7.69 6.63
C ALA A 199 20.55 -6.51 7.39
N PRO A 200 21.17 -5.53 6.72
CA PRO A 200 21.87 -4.45 7.40
C PRO A 200 20.91 -3.63 8.28
N PRO A 201 21.31 -3.26 9.50
CA PRO A 201 20.51 -2.47 10.44
C PRO A 201 19.98 -1.16 9.85
N PHE A 202 20.68 -0.64 8.86
CA PHE A 202 20.38 0.61 8.16
C PHE A 202 19.05 0.56 7.36
N LYS A 203 18.71 -0.57 6.75
CA LYS A 203 17.47 -0.71 5.95
C LYS A 203 16.22 -0.66 6.85
N ARG A 204 16.29 -1.24 8.04
CA ARG A 204 15.19 -1.27 9.02
C ARG A 204 14.87 0.12 9.58
N GLN A 205 15.90 0.88 9.92
CA GLN A 205 15.73 2.27 10.40
C GLN A 205 15.18 3.20 9.32
N TYR A 206 15.56 2.95 8.06
CA TYR A 206 15.06 3.72 6.92
C TYR A 206 13.56 3.51 6.67
N ILE A 207 13.10 2.26 6.66
CA ILE A 207 11.67 1.93 6.47
C ILE A 207 10.83 2.49 7.61
N GLN A 208 11.28 2.34 8.87
CA GLN A 208 10.60 2.89 10.02
C GLN A 208 10.50 4.41 9.92
N GLY A 209 11.58 5.10 9.56
CA GLY A 209 11.58 6.56 9.38
C GLY A 209 10.63 7.04 8.27
N LEU A 210 10.46 6.26 7.21
CA LEU A 210 9.49 6.55 6.14
C LEU A 210 8.05 6.40 6.63
N GLN A 211 7.72 5.32 7.35
CA GLN A 211 6.39 5.10 7.91
C GLN A 211 6.00 6.22 8.86
N ASP A 212 6.94 6.67 9.67
CA ASP A 212 6.71 7.71 10.65
C ASP A 212 6.53 9.09 10.00
N LEU A 213 7.27 9.37 8.93
CA LEU A 213 7.11 10.60 8.14
C LEU A 213 5.70 10.71 7.54
N HIS A 214 5.15 9.58 7.09
CA HIS A 214 3.86 9.51 6.41
C HIS A 214 2.71 8.98 7.28
N LEU A 215 2.89 8.91 8.61
CA LEU A 215 1.90 8.29 9.50
C LEU A 215 0.50 8.94 9.37
N ARG A 216 0.44 10.26 9.21
CA ARG A 216 -0.84 10.97 9.04
C ARG A 216 -1.55 10.56 7.77
N ASP A 217 -0.81 10.42 6.67
CA ASP A 217 -1.35 10.04 5.36
C ASP A 217 -1.79 8.58 5.38
N ILE A 218 -1.02 7.69 6.01
CA ILE A 218 -1.37 6.28 6.21
C ILE A 218 -2.64 6.16 7.05
N LEU A 219 -2.74 6.92 8.15
CA LEU A 219 -3.94 6.92 8.99
C LEU A 219 -5.16 7.46 8.25
N PHE A 220 -4.99 8.49 7.43
CA PHE A 220 -6.06 9.02 6.59
C PHE A 220 -6.55 7.96 5.61
N LEU A 221 -5.65 7.33 4.84
CA LEU A 221 -5.95 6.29 3.86
C LEU A 221 -6.59 5.03 4.47
N ASN A 222 -6.36 4.77 5.75
CA ASN A 222 -6.97 3.64 6.45
C ASN A 222 -8.34 3.92 7.07
N ASN A 223 -8.74 5.20 7.14
CA ASN A 223 -9.97 5.58 7.82
C ASN A 223 -10.92 6.41 6.94
N ASN A 224 -10.46 6.91 5.79
CA ASN A 224 -11.24 7.79 4.92
C ASN A 224 -11.15 7.33 3.46
N THR A 225 -12.27 7.46 2.77
CA THR A 225 -12.39 7.20 1.33
C THR A 225 -12.69 8.49 0.55
N GLU A 226 -12.94 9.59 1.25
CA GLU A 226 -13.23 10.91 0.68
C GLU A 226 -12.47 12.01 1.43
N PRO A 227 -12.17 13.15 0.80
CA PRO A 227 -12.35 13.42 -0.64
C PRO A 227 -11.35 12.64 -1.51
N TRP A 228 -11.81 12.10 -2.63
CA TRP A 228 -10.99 11.20 -3.48
C TRP A 228 -9.69 11.83 -4.01
N GLY A 229 -9.71 13.13 -4.30
CA GLY A 229 -8.49 13.86 -4.68
C GLY A 229 -7.40 13.84 -3.59
N GLU A 230 -7.81 13.96 -2.32
CA GLU A 230 -6.88 13.85 -1.18
C GLU A 230 -6.38 12.41 -1.01
N VAL A 231 -7.24 11.42 -1.21
CA VAL A 231 -6.84 10.00 -1.23
C VAL A 231 -5.76 9.75 -2.28
N ILE A 232 -5.96 10.24 -3.51
CA ILE A 232 -4.97 10.09 -4.61
C ILE A 232 -3.64 10.77 -4.22
N GLN A 233 -3.67 11.98 -3.68
CA GLN A 233 -2.44 12.68 -3.31
C GLN A 233 -1.67 11.94 -2.20
N LYS A 234 -2.35 11.57 -1.12
CA LYS A 234 -1.75 10.83 -0.01
C LYS A 234 -1.27 9.45 -0.43
N TRP A 235 -1.97 8.82 -1.37
CA TRP A 235 -1.52 7.56 -1.97
C TRP A 235 -0.18 7.72 -2.70
N LYS A 236 -0.02 8.79 -3.50
CA LYS A 236 1.26 9.10 -4.17
C LYS A 236 2.37 9.39 -3.15
N ASP A 237 2.09 10.19 -2.12
CA ASP A 237 3.07 10.58 -1.12
C ASP A 237 3.58 9.37 -0.31
N THR A 238 2.72 8.40 -0.05
CA THR A 238 3.06 7.16 0.70
C THR A 238 3.64 6.04 -0.17
N PHE A 239 3.85 6.26 -1.47
CA PHE A 239 4.36 5.24 -2.39
C PHE A 239 5.67 4.57 -1.92
N LYS A 240 6.63 5.36 -1.43
CA LYS A 240 7.90 4.83 -0.94
C LYS A 240 7.71 3.88 0.24
N VAL A 241 6.75 4.17 1.11
CA VAL A 241 6.40 3.29 2.24
C VAL A 241 5.92 1.94 1.73
N ARG A 242 4.98 1.91 0.77
CA ARG A 242 4.47 0.66 0.16
C ARG A 242 5.56 -0.13 -0.54
N LYS A 243 6.39 0.55 -1.32
CA LYS A 243 7.48 -0.08 -2.09
C LYS A 243 8.54 -0.72 -1.21
N GLU A 244 8.87 -0.12 -0.08
CA GLU A 244 9.91 -0.60 0.83
C GLU A 244 9.37 -1.56 1.91
N SER A 245 8.05 -1.59 2.12
CA SER A 245 7.40 -2.50 3.06
C SER A 245 7.44 -3.94 2.54
N GLU A 246 7.76 -4.87 3.42
CA GLU A 246 7.76 -6.31 3.12
C GLU A 246 6.48 -6.94 3.68
N HIS A 247 5.58 -7.35 2.79
CA HIS A 247 4.37 -8.08 3.16
C HIS A 247 4.53 -9.56 2.81
N LYS A 248 4.09 -10.43 3.68
CA LYS A 248 4.17 -11.89 3.48
C LYS A 248 3.02 -12.41 2.62
N SER A 249 1.94 -11.64 2.53
CA SER A 249 0.73 -12.03 1.79
C SER A 249 -0.04 -10.81 1.29
N VAL A 250 -0.89 -11.03 0.30
CA VAL A 250 -1.88 -10.04 -0.18
C VAL A 250 -2.78 -9.58 0.96
N HIS A 251 -3.18 -10.50 1.84
CA HIS A 251 -4.01 -10.20 3.01
C HIS A 251 -3.37 -9.17 3.94
N GLU A 252 -2.08 -9.33 4.29
CA GLU A 252 -1.36 -8.34 5.10
C GLU A 252 -1.32 -6.97 4.40
N PHE A 253 -1.07 -6.94 3.09
CA PHE A 253 -1.05 -5.69 2.33
C PHE A 253 -2.40 -4.97 2.36
N LEU A 254 -3.51 -5.68 2.17
CA LEU A 254 -4.86 -5.13 2.24
C LEU A 254 -5.24 -4.67 3.67
N GLN A 255 -4.73 -5.34 4.70
CA GLN A 255 -4.92 -4.94 6.09
C GLN A 255 -4.23 -3.62 6.44
N ASP A 256 -3.02 -3.41 5.89
CA ASP A 256 -2.23 -2.21 6.11
C ASP A 256 -2.76 -1.02 5.28
N TRP A 257 -3.43 -1.29 4.15
CA TRP A 257 -3.95 -0.29 3.22
C TRP A 257 -5.43 -0.51 2.94
N LYS A 258 -6.28 -0.20 3.92
CA LYS A 258 -7.74 -0.45 3.87
C LYS A 258 -8.45 0.29 2.75
N ILE A 259 -7.90 1.42 2.28
CA ILE A 259 -8.42 2.15 1.13
C ILE A 259 -8.56 1.25 -0.11
N LEU A 260 -7.73 0.20 -0.22
CA LEU A 260 -7.81 -0.76 -1.30
C LEU A 260 -9.10 -1.61 -1.30
N SER A 261 -9.94 -1.51 -0.30
CA SER A 261 -11.29 -2.11 -0.32
C SER A 261 -12.31 -1.27 -1.09
N ASP A 262 -11.99 -0.03 -1.46
CA ASP A 262 -12.84 0.84 -2.30
C ASP A 262 -12.84 0.35 -3.76
N GLN A 263 -13.99 0.40 -4.42
CA GLN A 263 -14.14 -0.05 -5.81
C GLN A 263 -13.30 0.76 -6.81
N ARG A 264 -12.92 2.00 -6.47
CA ARG A 264 -12.08 2.89 -7.29
C ARG A 264 -10.57 2.63 -7.11
N SER A 265 -10.18 1.62 -6.35
CA SER A 265 -8.77 1.35 -6.03
C SER A 265 -7.94 0.85 -7.21
N ASP A 266 -8.58 0.48 -8.32
CA ASP A 266 -7.89 0.25 -9.59
C ASP A 266 -7.07 1.50 -10.01
N ILE A 267 -7.57 2.71 -9.72
CA ILE A 267 -6.87 3.98 -9.96
C ILE A 267 -5.58 4.04 -9.12
N LEU A 268 -5.66 3.65 -7.85
CA LEU A 268 -4.51 3.64 -6.94
C LEU A 268 -3.45 2.63 -7.37
N ILE A 269 -3.87 1.45 -7.83
CA ILE A 269 -3.00 0.41 -8.39
C ILE A 269 -2.29 0.92 -9.65
N ASN A 270 -3.01 1.60 -10.54
CA ASN A 270 -2.43 2.20 -11.74
C ASN A 270 -1.39 3.27 -11.40
N ILE A 271 -1.68 4.15 -10.43
CA ILE A 271 -0.73 5.17 -9.97
C ILE A 271 0.57 4.54 -9.46
N ASP A 272 0.50 3.51 -8.61
CA ASP A 272 1.69 2.84 -8.12
C ASP A 272 2.45 2.13 -9.24
N PHE A 273 1.75 1.55 -10.21
CA PHE A 273 2.38 0.92 -11.36
C PHE A 273 3.13 1.93 -12.23
N ASP A 274 2.54 3.09 -12.48
CA ASP A 274 3.18 4.16 -13.27
C ASP A 274 4.41 4.75 -12.55
N LEU A 275 4.38 4.79 -11.21
CA LEU A 275 5.54 5.18 -10.40
C LEU A 275 6.64 4.11 -10.38
N LEU A 276 6.28 2.81 -10.50
CA LEU A 276 7.24 1.71 -10.61
C LEU A 276 7.86 1.62 -12.01
N TYR A 277 7.06 1.80 -13.03
CA TYR A 277 7.40 1.60 -14.43
C TYR A 277 6.87 2.76 -15.28
N PRO A 278 7.55 3.92 -15.26
CA PRO A 278 7.15 5.08 -16.06
C PRO A 278 6.95 4.71 -17.53
N GLU A 279 5.91 5.26 -18.15
CA GLU A 279 5.56 5.06 -19.56
C GLU A 279 5.12 3.63 -19.94
N LYS A 280 4.97 2.70 -18.99
CA LYS A 280 4.55 1.32 -19.28
C LYS A 280 3.05 1.08 -19.01
N GLY A 281 2.35 2.03 -18.40
CA GLY A 281 0.96 1.87 -17.95
C GLY A 281 -0.04 1.51 -19.04
N LEU A 282 0.22 1.94 -20.30
CA LEU A 282 -0.65 1.67 -21.46
C LEU A 282 -0.15 0.53 -22.35
N ASN A 283 1.01 -0.07 -22.05
CA ASN A 283 1.65 -1.05 -22.93
C ASN A 283 0.79 -2.28 -23.24
N PHE A 284 -0.08 -2.70 -22.30
CA PHE A 284 -0.99 -3.82 -22.57
C PHE A 284 -1.93 -3.50 -23.72
N TYR A 285 -2.56 -2.35 -23.70
CA TYR A 285 -3.50 -1.91 -24.74
C TYR A 285 -2.81 -1.70 -26.11
N LEU A 286 -1.58 -1.20 -26.09
CA LEU A 286 -0.83 -0.91 -27.31
C LEU A 286 -0.21 -2.16 -27.94
N ASN A 287 0.29 -3.10 -27.14
CA ASN A 287 1.16 -4.16 -27.63
C ASN A 287 0.50 -5.55 -27.64
N TRP A 288 -0.61 -5.77 -26.89
CA TRP A 288 -1.19 -7.10 -26.78
C TRP A 288 -1.55 -7.72 -28.13
N LYS A 289 -2.23 -6.98 -28.98
CA LYS A 289 -2.68 -7.49 -30.29
C LYS A 289 -1.51 -7.83 -31.21
N ILE A 290 -0.52 -6.94 -31.24
CA ILE A 290 0.71 -7.15 -32.01
C ILE A 290 1.45 -8.40 -31.52
N PHE A 291 1.57 -8.58 -30.22
CA PHE A 291 2.18 -9.76 -29.63
C PHE A 291 1.38 -11.02 -29.96
N PHE A 292 0.05 -10.97 -29.85
CA PHE A 292 -0.80 -12.13 -30.09
C PHE A 292 -0.72 -12.63 -31.55
N GLU A 293 -0.72 -11.72 -32.51
CA GLU A 293 -0.50 -12.04 -33.93
C GLU A 293 0.87 -12.69 -34.17
N LYS A 294 1.92 -12.14 -33.56
CA LYS A 294 3.27 -12.71 -33.65
C LYS A 294 3.36 -14.10 -33.05
N ILE A 295 2.81 -14.34 -31.86
CA ILE A 295 2.93 -15.65 -31.19
C ILE A 295 2.17 -16.75 -31.94
N ILE A 296 1.02 -16.47 -32.55
CA ILE A 296 0.29 -17.41 -33.40
C ILE A 296 1.14 -17.81 -34.62
N ALA A 297 1.74 -16.83 -35.28
CA ALA A 297 2.60 -17.08 -36.44
C ALA A 297 3.88 -17.85 -36.05
N PHE A 298 4.46 -17.51 -34.92
CA PHE A 298 5.71 -18.12 -34.42
C PHE A 298 5.53 -19.56 -33.93
N LYS A 299 4.37 -19.88 -33.28
CA LYS A 299 4.05 -21.21 -32.75
C LYS A 299 2.75 -21.76 -33.36
N PRO A 300 2.78 -22.23 -34.61
CA PRO A 300 1.59 -22.77 -35.24
C PRO A 300 1.08 -24.00 -34.46
N ASN A 301 -0.19 -23.99 -34.12
CA ASN A 301 -0.87 -25.10 -33.43
C ASN A 301 -1.43 -26.11 -34.44
N ARG A 302 -1.47 -27.39 -34.07
CA ARG A 302 -2.09 -28.46 -34.87
C ARG A 302 -3.39 -28.98 -34.28
N ASP A 303 -3.76 -28.52 -33.08
CA ASP A 303 -5.04 -28.89 -32.46
C ASP A 303 -6.17 -28.14 -33.17
N GLU A 304 -7.04 -28.90 -33.83
CA GLU A 304 -8.16 -28.38 -34.61
C GLU A 304 -9.11 -27.48 -33.77
N ARG A 305 -9.26 -27.78 -32.49
CA ARG A 305 -10.09 -26.96 -31.58
C ARG A 305 -9.48 -25.56 -31.37
N ILE A 306 -8.16 -25.48 -31.33
CA ILE A 306 -7.47 -24.18 -31.18
C ILE A 306 -7.49 -23.43 -32.51
N LEU A 307 -7.34 -24.12 -33.64
CA LEU A 307 -7.44 -23.49 -34.96
C LEU A 307 -8.84 -22.93 -35.18
N ASN A 308 -9.89 -23.68 -34.86
CA ASN A 308 -11.28 -23.20 -34.95
C ASN A 308 -11.55 -22.01 -34.01
N LEU A 309 -10.95 -22.01 -32.80
CA LEU A 309 -11.03 -20.87 -31.90
C LEU A 309 -10.34 -19.64 -32.48
N ILE A 310 -9.13 -19.78 -33.05
CA ILE A 310 -8.42 -18.67 -33.73
C ILE A 310 -9.26 -18.10 -34.88
N GLU A 311 -9.87 -18.97 -35.67
CA GLU A 311 -10.74 -18.53 -36.79
C GLU A 311 -11.97 -17.76 -36.28
N SER A 312 -12.58 -18.19 -35.19
CA SER A 312 -13.76 -17.52 -34.61
C SER A 312 -13.46 -16.10 -34.09
N LEU A 313 -12.18 -15.78 -33.77
CA LEU A 313 -11.79 -14.46 -33.29
C LEU A 313 -11.74 -13.39 -34.38
N LYS A 314 -11.64 -13.78 -35.67
CA LYS A 314 -11.46 -12.83 -36.77
C LYS A 314 -12.64 -11.85 -36.95
N ASN A 315 -13.81 -12.22 -36.47
CA ASN A 315 -15.06 -11.44 -36.65
C ASN A 315 -15.57 -10.81 -35.35
N LEU A 316 -14.81 -10.87 -34.25
CA LEU A 316 -15.22 -10.38 -32.95
C LEU A 316 -14.57 -9.07 -32.57
N ASP A 317 -15.24 -8.29 -31.72
CA ASP A 317 -14.71 -7.08 -31.14
C ASP A 317 -13.53 -7.39 -30.23
N ASN A 318 -12.51 -6.53 -30.24
CA ASN A 318 -11.24 -6.72 -29.56
C ASN A 318 -11.37 -6.95 -28.02
N ASP A 319 -12.35 -6.32 -27.38
CA ASP A 319 -12.55 -6.48 -25.93
C ASP A 319 -13.07 -7.88 -25.55
N LEU A 320 -13.88 -8.52 -26.42
CA LEU A 320 -14.44 -9.83 -26.20
C LEU A 320 -13.48 -10.98 -26.55
N THR A 321 -12.40 -10.69 -27.30
CA THR A 321 -11.46 -11.73 -27.76
C THR A 321 -10.42 -12.10 -26.71
N LEU A 322 -10.09 -11.22 -25.78
CA LEU A 322 -9.00 -11.41 -24.83
C LEU A 322 -9.05 -12.75 -24.05
N PRO A 323 -10.18 -13.22 -23.51
CA PRO A 323 -10.22 -14.51 -22.81
C PRO A 323 -9.83 -15.68 -23.72
N ALA A 324 -10.29 -15.67 -24.96
CA ALA A 324 -9.94 -16.69 -25.95
C ALA A 324 -8.47 -16.59 -26.36
N GLU A 325 -7.94 -15.39 -26.53
CA GLU A 325 -6.52 -15.14 -26.84
C GLU A 325 -5.60 -15.62 -25.72
N LEU A 326 -5.94 -15.35 -24.45
CA LEU A 326 -5.22 -15.87 -23.28
C LEU A 326 -5.28 -17.40 -23.21
N LYS A 327 -6.43 -18.01 -23.53
CA LYS A 327 -6.57 -19.47 -23.60
C LYS A 327 -5.68 -20.04 -24.72
N ILE A 328 -5.68 -19.44 -25.90
CA ILE A 328 -4.82 -19.85 -27.01
C ILE A 328 -3.35 -19.75 -26.58
N LEU A 329 -2.93 -18.65 -25.97
CA LEU A 329 -1.57 -18.47 -25.48
C LEU A 329 -1.17 -19.61 -24.53
N ALA A 330 -2.04 -20.01 -23.58
CA ALA A 330 -1.78 -21.10 -22.67
C ALA A 330 -1.65 -22.47 -23.38
N HIS A 331 -2.35 -22.68 -24.51
CA HIS A 331 -2.22 -23.89 -25.34
C HIS A 331 -0.96 -23.85 -26.21
N LEU A 332 -0.55 -22.67 -26.70
CA LEU A 332 0.70 -22.52 -27.47
C LEU A 332 1.95 -22.68 -26.60
N VAL A 333 1.86 -22.28 -25.33
CA VAL A 333 2.95 -22.36 -24.35
C VAL A 333 2.46 -23.08 -23.08
N PRO A 334 2.23 -24.40 -23.12
CA PRO A 334 1.70 -25.13 -21.98
C PRO A 334 2.71 -25.19 -20.81
N PRO A 335 2.23 -25.28 -19.55
CA PRO A 335 3.09 -25.28 -18.38
C PRO A 335 3.94 -26.55 -18.35
N LYS A 336 5.26 -26.40 -18.11
CA LYS A 336 6.19 -27.51 -17.85
C LYS A 336 6.58 -27.61 -16.37
N GLY A 337 6.12 -26.67 -15.55
CA GLY A 337 6.34 -26.64 -14.11
C GLY A 337 5.70 -27.81 -13.37
N ARG A 338 6.20 -28.09 -12.16
CA ARG A 338 5.69 -29.15 -11.29
C ARG A 338 5.43 -28.63 -9.88
N ILE A 339 4.36 -29.12 -9.27
CA ILE A 339 4.06 -28.88 -7.85
C ILE A 339 5.00 -29.74 -6.98
N SER A 340 5.22 -30.99 -7.41
CA SER A 340 6.11 -31.94 -6.76
C SER A 340 6.76 -32.87 -7.82
N LYS A 341 7.63 -33.79 -7.39
CA LYS A 341 8.22 -34.76 -8.31
C LYS A 341 7.18 -35.57 -9.12
N LYS A 342 5.97 -35.76 -8.58
CA LYS A 342 4.90 -36.57 -9.18
C LYS A 342 3.78 -35.75 -9.85
N ILE A 343 3.55 -34.46 -9.46
CA ILE A 343 2.40 -33.68 -9.87
C ILE A 343 2.87 -32.53 -10.77
N LYS A 344 2.36 -32.49 -12.01
CA LYS A 344 2.57 -31.41 -12.98
C LYS A 344 1.36 -30.47 -12.98
N PHE A 345 1.56 -29.23 -13.37
CA PHE A 345 0.46 -28.33 -13.70
C PHE A 345 -0.16 -28.72 -15.05
N THR A 346 -1.47 -28.58 -15.16
CA THR A 346 -2.22 -28.77 -16.40
C THR A 346 -2.37 -27.43 -17.14
N THR A 347 -2.66 -27.48 -18.44
CA THR A 347 -2.96 -26.28 -19.23
C THR A 347 -4.20 -25.56 -18.67
N GLN A 348 -5.21 -26.31 -18.21
CA GLN A 348 -6.38 -25.70 -17.58
C GLN A 348 -6.03 -24.95 -16.30
N GLU A 349 -5.16 -25.47 -15.45
CA GLU A 349 -4.70 -24.74 -14.27
C GLU A 349 -3.89 -23.47 -14.63
N ALA A 350 -3.20 -23.46 -15.75
CA ALA A 350 -2.54 -22.26 -16.26
C ALA A 350 -3.57 -21.24 -16.77
N ILE A 351 -4.65 -21.67 -17.43
CA ILE A 351 -5.77 -20.82 -17.84
C ILE A 351 -6.49 -20.27 -16.59
N ASP A 352 -6.84 -21.13 -15.64
CA ASP A 352 -7.51 -20.75 -14.38
C ASP A 352 -6.70 -19.73 -13.57
N SER A 353 -5.38 -19.65 -13.77
CA SER A 353 -4.52 -18.66 -13.15
C SER A 353 -4.62 -17.27 -13.81
N LEU A 354 -5.09 -17.18 -15.04
CA LEU A 354 -5.33 -15.93 -15.76
C LEU A 354 -6.76 -15.45 -15.52
N TYR A 355 -7.73 -16.33 -15.74
CA TYR A 355 -9.15 -16.09 -15.50
C TYR A 355 -9.92 -17.40 -15.31
N ILE A 356 -11.10 -17.31 -14.70
CA ILE A 356 -12.02 -18.43 -14.49
C ILE A 356 -13.38 -18.05 -15.07
N CYS A 357 -13.92 -18.88 -15.99
CA CYS A 357 -15.28 -18.69 -16.50
C CYS A 357 -16.28 -19.38 -15.57
N VAL A 358 -17.34 -18.65 -15.22
CA VAL A 358 -18.45 -19.14 -14.39
C VAL A 358 -19.76 -18.93 -15.16
N PRO A 359 -20.50 -20.00 -15.50
CA PRO A 359 -21.71 -19.86 -16.33
C PRO A 359 -22.78 -18.97 -15.70
N ASN A 360 -23.00 -19.07 -14.39
CA ASN A 360 -24.02 -18.31 -13.68
C ASN A 360 -23.43 -17.44 -12.56
N ALA A 361 -23.98 -16.24 -12.37
CA ALA A 361 -23.56 -15.34 -11.30
C ALA A 361 -23.70 -15.95 -9.89
N GLY A 362 -24.71 -16.81 -9.69
CA GLY A 362 -24.94 -17.49 -8.41
C GLY A 362 -23.83 -18.46 -7.99
N ASP A 363 -23.01 -18.91 -8.93
CA ASP A 363 -21.95 -19.89 -8.67
C ASP A 363 -20.62 -19.23 -8.27
N ILE A 364 -20.51 -17.89 -8.34
CA ILE A 364 -19.27 -17.14 -8.09
C ILE A 364 -18.71 -17.43 -6.69
N ASP A 365 -19.55 -17.36 -5.65
CA ASP A 365 -19.11 -17.61 -4.27
C ASP A 365 -18.63 -19.04 -4.06
N GLN A 366 -19.29 -20.01 -4.72
CA GLN A 366 -18.86 -21.40 -4.69
C GLN A 366 -17.49 -21.56 -5.35
N VAL A 367 -17.28 -20.95 -6.51
CA VAL A 367 -15.99 -20.99 -7.22
C VAL A 367 -14.87 -20.35 -6.40
N ILE A 368 -15.12 -19.21 -5.75
CA ILE A 368 -14.15 -18.57 -4.84
C ILE A 368 -13.75 -19.55 -3.70
N LYS A 369 -14.72 -20.21 -3.09
CA LYS A 369 -14.50 -21.19 -2.03
C LYS A 369 -13.70 -22.39 -2.53
N GLU A 370 -14.01 -22.90 -3.72
CA GLU A 370 -13.30 -24.01 -4.34
C GLU A 370 -11.84 -23.65 -4.66
N GLN A 371 -11.56 -22.43 -5.15
CA GLN A 371 -10.20 -21.98 -5.39
C GLN A 371 -9.38 -21.91 -4.08
N LYS A 372 -9.97 -21.41 -2.99
CA LYS A 372 -9.34 -21.43 -1.67
C LYS A 372 -9.04 -22.86 -1.21
N GLN A 373 -9.96 -23.79 -1.40
CA GLN A 373 -9.77 -25.21 -1.06
C GLN A 373 -8.71 -25.89 -1.92
N LYS A 374 -8.72 -25.65 -3.25
CA LYS A 374 -7.70 -26.18 -4.19
C LYS A 374 -6.30 -25.70 -3.82
N ALA A 375 -6.15 -24.40 -3.50
CA ALA A 375 -4.86 -23.85 -3.07
C ALA A 375 -4.39 -24.49 -1.76
N THR A 376 -5.25 -24.60 -0.76
CA THR A 376 -4.95 -25.21 0.55
C THR A 376 -4.53 -26.68 0.38
N SER A 377 -5.25 -27.47 -0.44
CA SER A 377 -4.92 -28.89 -0.69
C SER A 377 -3.54 -29.06 -1.33
N LYS A 378 -3.11 -28.11 -2.15
CA LYS A 378 -1.79 -28.09 -2.81
C LYS A 378 -0.72 -27.38 -1.99
N LYS A 379 -1.03 -26.88 -0.79
CA LYS A 379 -0.16 -26.05 0.06
C LYS A 379 0.37 -24.83 -0.68
N LEU A 380 -0.49 -24.19 -1.46
CA LEU A 380 -0.23 -22.95 -2.20
C LEU A 380 -1.07 -21.82 -1.60
N SER A 381 -0.58 -20.58 -1.69
CA SER A 381 -1.39 -19.40 -1.42
C SER A 381 -2.31 -19.11 -2.60
N VAL A 382 -3.52 -18.61 -2.30
CA VAL A 382 -4.41 -18.08 -3.34
C VAL A 382 -3.81 -16.78 -3.81
N GLN A 383 -3.54 -16.70 -5.11
CA GLN A 383 -3.12 -15.45 -5.75
C GLN A 383 -4.36 -14.74 -6.31
N PRO A 384 -4.32 -13.42 -6.55
CA PRO A 384 -5.38 -12.71 -7.23
C PRO A 384 -5.72 -13.32 -8.61
N TYR A 385 -6.97 -13.30 -9.01
CA TYR A 385 -7.45 -13.83 -10.29
C TYR A 385 -8.74 -13.15 -10.74
N VAL A 386 -9.05 -13.25 -12.05
CA VAL A 386 -10.27 -12.70 -12.63
C VAL A 386 -11.34 -13.79 -12.77
N ILE A 387 -12.57 -13.47 -12.44
CA ILE A 387 -13.74 -14.29 -12.75
C ILE A 387 -14.51 -13.62 -13.89
N LEU A 388 -14.88 -14.40 -14.90
CA LEU A 388 -15.73 -14.03 -16.00
C LEU A 388 -17.06 -14.75 -15.88
N GLN A 389 -18.15 -14.00 -15.89
CA GLN A 389 -19.49 -14.57 -15.90
C GLN A 389 -19.93 -14.81 -17.35
N GLY A 390 -20.41 -16.01 -17.68
CA GLY A 390 -20.89 -16.37 -19.01
C GLY A 390 -19.97 -17.30 -19.78
N SER A 391 -20.07 -17.28 -21.10
CA SER A 391 -19.24 -18.08 -22.00
C SER A 391 -17.94 -17.37 -22.36
N LEU A 392 -17.02 -18.07 -23.02
CA LEU A 392 -15.69 -17.55 -23.39
C LEU A 392 -15.75 -16.31 -24.30
N LEU A 393 -16.74 -16.24 -25.18
CA LEU A 393 -16.91 -15.18 -26.19
C LEU A 393 -18.08 -14.23 -25.87
N GLU A 394 -18.86 -14.55 -24.83
CA GLU A 394 -20.01 -13.76 -24.36
C GLU A 394 -19.92 -13.62 -22.85
N CYS A 395 -18.91 -12.91 -22.38
CA CYS A 395 -18.71 -12.70 -20.95
C CYS A 395 -19.35 -11.38 -20.50
N GLY A 396 -20.01 -11.44 -19.32
CA GLY A 396 -20.52 -10.28 -18.60
C GLY A 396 -19.40 -9.51 -17.88
N SER A 397 -19.79 -8.64 -16.98
CA SER A 397 -18.84 -7.80 -16.22
C SER A 397 -17.83 -8.64 -15.45
N PRO A 398 -16.53 -8.49 -15.70
CA PRO A 398 -15.50 -9.25 -15.01
C PRO A 398 -15.30 -8.79 -13.57
N LEU A 399 -14.99 -9.76 -12.70
CA LEU A 399 -14.65 -9.54 -11.30
C LEU A 399 -13.17 -9.89 -11.06
N LEU A 400 -12.41 -8.96 -10.55
CA LEU A 400 -11.06 -9.23 -10.02
C LEU A 400 -11.18 -9.57 -8.53
N ILE A 401 -10.75 -10.76 -8.16
CA ILE A 401 -10.76 -11.26 -6.78
C ILE A 401 -9.35 -11.11 -6.20
N VAL A 402 -9.27 -10.36 -5.11
CA VAL A 402 -8.03 -10.07 -4.38
C VAL A 402 -8.26 -10.40 -2.92
N ASP A 403 -7.95 -11.61 -2.51
CA ASP A 403 -8.30 -12.19 -1.21
C ASP A 403 -9.83 -12.13 -0.95
N ASP A 404 -10.30 -11.29 -0.04
CA ASP A 404 -11.72 -11.09 0.25
C ASP A 404 -12.33 -9.87 -0.48
N VAL A 405 -11.51 -9.08 -1.19
CA VAL A 405 -11.96 -7.90 -1.94
C VAL A 405 -12.33 -8.29 -3.37
N ARG A 406 -13.43 -7.72 -3.88
CA ARG A 406 -13.95 -7.94 -5.22
C ARG A 406 -14.05 -6.62 -5.95
N TYR A 407 -13.32 -6.46 -7.05
CA TYR A 407 -13.43 -5.29 -7.92
C TYR A 407 -14.20 -5.66 -9.17
N GLN A 408 -15.21 -4.89 -9.48
CA GLN A 408 -16.02 -5.07 -10.70
C GLN A 408 -15.51 -4.14 -11.79
N PHE A 409 -15.37 -4.66 -13.01
CA PHE A 409 -14.91 -3.91 -14.17
C PHE A 409 -15.92 -3.96 -15.30
N LEU A 410 -15.85 -2.99 -16.21
CA LEU A 410 -16.68 -2.96 -17.40
C LEU A 410 -16.14 -3.87 -18.50
N THR A 411 -14.81 -4.02 -18.61
CA THR A 411 -14.16 -4.79 -19.65
C THR A 411 -13.15 -5.78 -19.07
N ILE A 412 -12.98 -6.91 -19.76
CA ILE A 412 -11.98 -7.91 -19.36
C ILE A 412 -10.56 -7.38 -19.51
N THR A 413 -10.32 -6.57 -20.52
CA THR A 413 -9.01 -5.97 -20.78
C THR A 413 -8.57 -5.11 -19.59
N LYS A 414 -9.47 -4.27 -19.05
CA LYS A 414 -9.19 -3.47 -17.86
C LYS A 414 -8.99 -4.33 -16.61
N ALA A 415 -9.81 -5.36 -16.42
CA ALA A 415 -9.69 -6.26 -15.27
C ALA A 415 -8.35 -7.01 -15.29
N PHE A 416 -7.93 -7.52 -16.45
CA PHE A 416 -6.68 -8.26 -16.60
C PHE A 416 -5.45 -7.33 -16.50
N ASP A 417 -5.49 -6.15 -17.10
CA ASP A 417 -4.45 -5.13 -16.95
C ASP A 417 -4.25 -4.75 -15.47
N THR A 418 -5.37 -4.54 -14.74
CA THR A 418 -5.31 -4.25 -13.30
C THR A 418 -4.76 -5.44 -12.50
N LEU A 419 -5.16 -6.67 -12.82
CA LEU A 419 -4.61 -7.89 -12.22
C LEU A 419 -3.09 -7.97 -12.41
N PHE A 420 -2.61 -7.74 -13.62
CA PHE A 420 -1.18 -7.75 -13.93
C PHE A 420 -0.43 -6.68 -13.12
N LYS A 421 -0.92 -5.46 -13.12
CA LYS A 421 -0.34 -4.33 -12.38
C LYS A 421 -0.32 -4.56 -10.88
N LEU A 422 -1.35 -5.22 -10.35
CA LEU A 422 -1.45 -5.57 -8.94
C LEU A 422 -0.31 -6.51 -8.50
N TYR A 423 0.08 -7.49 -9.32
CA TYR A 423 1.21 -8.37 -8.99
C TYR A 423 2.50 -7.58 -8.75
N HIS A 424 2.71 -6.53 -9.53
CA HIS A 424 3.90 -5.69 -9.41
C HIS A 424 3.82 -4.70 -8.25
N THR A 425 2.68 -4.04 -8.08
CA THR A 425 2.50 -3.01 -7.06
C THR A 425 2.43 -3.59 -5.65
N PHE A 426 1.82 -4.77 -5.48
CA PHE A 426 1.77 -5.48 -4.20
C PHE A 426 2.98 -6.38 -3.97
N ASN A 427 3.92 -6.42 -4.91
CA ASN A 427 5.10 -7.29 -4.88
C ASN A 427 4.74 -8.77 -4.65
N VAL A 428 3.71 -9.25 -5.32
CA VAL A 428 3.18 -10.61 -5.21
C VAL A 428 3.70 -11.47 -6.34
N ARG A 429 4.04 -12.72 -6.02
CA ARG A 429 4.49 -13.68 -7.04
C ARG A 429 3.34 -14.09 -7.95
N TYR A 430 3.63 -14.31 -9.21
CA TYR A 430 2.67 -14.90 -10.15
C TYR A 430 2.20 -16.29 -9.70
N PRO A 431 0.97 -16.69 -10.07
CA PRO A 431 0.47 -18.05 -9.82
C PRO A 431 1.40 -19.08 -10.46
N ARG A 432 1.83 -20.08 -9.70
CA ARG A 432 2.83 -21.08 -10.18
C ARG A 432 2.42 -21.86 -11.42
N ALA A 433 1.11 -22.03 -11.68
CA ALA A 433 0.60 -22.69 -12.88
C ALA A 433 0.78 -21.84 -14.15
N GLY A 434 0.69 -20.53 -14.03
CA GLY A 434 0.76 -19.57 -15.13
C GLY A 434 1.96 -18.62 -15.07
N ASP A 435 2.93 -18.82 -14.17
CA ASP A 435 4.08 -17.92 -13.98
C ASP A 435 4.84 -17.63 -15.27
N HIS A 436 5.00 -18.63 -16.13
CA HIS A 436 5.63 -18.51 -17.44
C HIS A 436 4.81 -17.65 -18.42
N LEU A 437 3.47 -17.70 -18.35
CA LEU A 437 2.59 -16.86 -19.19
C LEU A 437 2.65 -15.41 -18.75
N TYR A 438 2.59 -15.16 -17.44
CA TYR A 438 2.76 -13.83 -16.90
C TYR A 438 4.13 -13.24 -17.22
N LEU A 439 5.19 -14.04 -17.20
CA LEU A 439 6.53 -13.59 -17.57
C LEU A 439 6.63 -13.24 -19.08
N ILE A 440 5.98 -14.00 -19.95
CA ILE A 440 5.88 -13.68 -21.38
C ILE A 440 5.14 -12.34 -21.56
N ILE A 441 3.98 -12.17 -20.91
CA ILE A 441 3.21 -10.92 -20.96
C ILE A 441 4.04 -9.76 -20.42
N GLN A 442 4.72 -9.95 -19.29
CA GLN A 442 5.58 -8.94 -18.70
C GLN A 442 6.65 -8.44 -19.67
N ARG A 443 7.37 -9.36 -20.33
CA ARG A 443 8.49 -9.02 -21.19
C ARG A 443 8.08 -8.60 -22.59
N CYS A 444 7.17 -9.35 -23.22
CA CYS A 444 6.80 -9.14 -24.61
C CYS A 444 5.71 -8.08 -24.81
N VAL A 445 4.86 -7.86 -23.81
CA VAL A 445 3.73 -6.91 -23.90
C VAL A 445 4.03 -5.63 -23.13
N TYR A 446 4.38 -5.74 -21.85
CA TYR A 446 4.69 -4.55 -21.04
C TYR A 446 6.11 -4.02 -21.23
N ASN A 447 7.03 -4.77 -21.84
CA ASN A 447 8.45 -4.43 -21.98
C ASN A 447 9.09 -4.14 -20.61
N ILE A 448 8.86 -5.03 -19.63
CA ILE A 448 9.40 -4.93 -18.27
C ILE A 448 10.33 -6.10 -18.02
N GLU A 449 11.53 -5.79 -17.54
CA GLU A 449 12.48 -6.76 -17.01
C GLU A 449 12.77 -6.49 -15.55
N THR A 450 12.81 -7.54 -14.74
CA THR A 450 13.15 -7.44 -13.33
C THR A 450 14.25 -8.41 -12.94
N LYS A 451 14.99 -8.10 -11.89
CA LYS A 451 15.99 -9.02 -11.32
C LYS A 451 15.41 -10.31 -10.73
N TYR A 452 14.08 -10.38 -10.61
CA TYR A 452 13.36 -11.53 -10.05
C TYR A 452 12.80 -12.45 -11.14
N ASP A 453 12.98 -12.11 -12.42
CA ASP A 453 12.48 -12.88 -13.54
C ASP A 453 13.09 -14.30 -13.53
N ASN A 454 12.24 -15.30 -13.38
CA ASN A 454 12.64 -16.69 -13.48
C ASN A 454 12.45 -17.21 -14.92
N VAL A 455 13.40 -16.89 -15.79
CA VAL A 455 13.36 -17.32 -17.18
C VAL A 455 13.62 -18.83 -17.30
N VAL A 456 12.60 -19.55 -17.72
CA VAL A 456 12.69 -21.00 -17.95
C VAL A 456 13.04 -21.32 -19.41
N PRO A 457 13.87 -22.35 -19.68
CA PRO A 457 14.41 -22.58 -21.03
C PRO A 457 13.36 -22.69 -22.14
N TYR A 458 12.18 -23.23 -21.86
CA TYR A 458 11.15 -23.51 -22.87
C TYR A 458 10.37 -22.27 -23.36
N ILE A 459 10.57 -21.11 -22.73
CA ILE A 459 9.98 -19.84 -23.18
C ILE A 459 11.00 -18.88 -23.78
N ILE A 460 12.28 -19.19 -23.75
CA ILE A 460 13.35 -18.29 -24.24
C ILE A 460 13.09 -17.88 -25.70
N ASP A 461 12.69 -18.84 -26.54
CA ASP A 461 12.41 -18.56 -27.96
C ASP A 461 11.25 -17.57 -28.11
N VAL A 462 10.24 -17.63 -27.22
CA VAL A 462 9.11 -16.69 -27.24
C VAL A 462 9.51 -15.31 -26.72
N LEU A 463 10.41 -15.27 -25.75
CA LEU A 463 10.91 -13.99 -25.20
C LEU A 463 11.82 -13.25 -26.20
N ASN A 464 12.43 -13.98 -27.14
CA ASN A 464 13.31 -13.43 -28.17
C ASN A 464 12.60 -13.23 -29.53
N MET A 465 11.30 -13.47 -29.60
CA MET A 465 10.44 -13.28 -30.77
C MET A 465 10.25 -11.78 -31.06
#